data_d13fa98cf863f8be730010e528e294f0
#
_entry.id   d13fa98cf863f8be730010e528e294f0
#
_cell.length_a   1.000
_cell.length_b   1.000
_cell.length_c   1.000
_cell.angle_alpha   90.00
_cell.angle_beta   90.00
_cell.angle_gamma   90.00
#
_symmetry.space_group_name_H-M   'P 1'
#
loop_
_entity.id
_entity.type
_entity.pdbx_description
1 polymer ?
#
loop_
_entity_poly.entity_id
_entity_poly.type
_entity_poly.pdbx_seq_one_letter_code
_entity_poly.pdbx_strand_id
1 'polypeptide(L)'
;MAYRSSTSRRSRGSVPTWVSIVIVAVLILAVGGLSWLAITRTQTPPPTEAPRVTPTMGVETPTATPTPTPTVTVAAAAGPAQRFLATSEGVWWRATAGQCGSIEPLLERSTDAGQTWSDVTPRYLGIGQILSLSPYAADQGQMVALMGADCTLQGMRTFTDGQFWEPNGDILASSTYIDPANPLAVVTPAGTLDAPCGAPTGVRAGDGTTAVICGSDASQSTDAATWSPLGQAGVLALTVSGDGQVTTARADAASCDGMLVAEPGAATCIPSIPTDAPVAVTLDGEGVPWVWAGDTFVSTR
;
A
#
# COMPACT_ATOMS: atom_id res chain seq x y z
N MET A 1 39.53 17.93 -49.04
CA MET A 1 38.43 18.78 -48.51
C MET A 1 38.45 18.67 -46.99
N ALA A 2 38.91 19.71 -46.31
CA ALA A 2 39.09 19.72 -44.87
C ALA A 2 37.89 20.42 -44.22
N TYR A 3 37.16 19.72 -43.33
CA TYR A 3 36.02 20.26 -42.60
C TYR A 3 36.53 20.87 -41.29
N ARG A 4 36.41 22.18 -41.15
CA ARG A 4 36.73 22.92 -39.93
C ARG A 4 35.50 22.93 -39.05
N SER A 5 35.51 22.23 -37.89
CA SER A 5 34.53 22.36 -36.84
C SER A 5 34.86 23.55 -35.94
N SER A 6 33.95 24.52 -35.89
CA SER A 6 34.03 25.68 -35.00
C SER A 6 33.35 25.35 -33.67
N THR A 7 34.12 25.21 -32.60
CA THR A 7 33.61 25.11 -31.22
C THR A 7 33.27 26.49 -30.68
N SER A 8 31.97 26.78 -30.57
CA SER A 8 31.46 27.98 -29.88
C SER A 8 31.58 27.78 -28.35
N ARG A 9 32.54 28.49 -27.74
CA ARG A 9 32.64 28.64 -26.27
C ARG A 9 31.55 29.58 -25.80
N ARG A 10 30.50 29.06 -25.17
CA ARG A 10 29.56 29.87 -24.37
C ARG A 10 30.31 30.45 -23.17
N SER A 11 30.50 31.75 -23.15
CA SER A 11 30.94 32.54 -22.00
C SER A 11 29.88 32.41 -20.89
N ARG A 12 30.21 31.75 -19.79
CA ARG A 12 29.42 31.83 -18.54
C ARG A 12 29.69 33.21 -17.95
N GLY A 13 28.70 34.10 -18.01
CA GLY A 13 28.74 35.38 -17.31
C GLY A 13 28.88 35.13 -15.81
N SER A 14 30.00 35.52 -15.22
CA SER A 14 30.19 35.49 -13.75
C SER A 14 29.27 36.54 -13.12
N VAL A 15 28.33 36.11 -12.29
CA VAL A 15 27.54 37.00 -11.49
C VAL A 15 28.47 37.74 -10.51
N PRO A 16 28.44 39.07 -10.43
CA PRO A 16 29.35 39.81 -9.57
C PRO A 16 29.06 39.46 -8.10
N THR A 17 30.10 39.27 -7.31
CA THR A 17 30.09 38.77 -5.93
C THR A 17 29.13 39.55 -5.01
N TRP A 18 28.96 40.85 -5.26
CA TRP A 18 28.05 41.68 -4.47
C TRP A 18 26.54 41.27 -4.64
N VAL A 19 26.14 40.80 -5.83
CA VAL A 19 24.77 40.30 -6.10
C VAL A 19 24.50 39.06 -5.27
N SER A 20 25.45 38.13 -5.17
CA SER A 20 25.31 36.92 -4.34
C SER A 20 25.18 37.30 -2.85
N ILE A 21 25.93 38.29 -2.38
CA ILE A 21 25.83 38.74 -0.97
C ILE A 21 24.43 39.36 -0.68
N VAL A 22 23.92 40.16 -1.61
CA VAL A 22 22.56 40.74 -1.45
C VAL A 22 21.48 39.66 -1.43
N ILE A 23 21.56 38.66 -2.30
CA ILE A 23 20.58 37.54 -2.31
C ILE A 23 20.61 36.78 -0.99
N VAL A 24 21.81 36.46 -0.47
CA VAL A 24 21.93 35.76 0.82
C VAL A 24 21.38 36.60 1.97
N ALA A 25 21.63 37.89 2.02
CA ALA A 25 21.10 38.78 3.04
C ALA A 25 19.56 38.85 3.02
N VAL A 26 18.95 38.93 1.82
CA VAL A 26 17.49 38.93 1.66
C VAL A 26 16.87 37.60 2.12
N LEU A 27 17.52 36.45 1.81
CA LEU A 27 17.05 35.14 2.26
C LEU A 27 17.10 35.01 3.80
N ILE A 28 18.16 35.49 4.44
CA ILE A 28 18.28 35.47 5.92
C ILE A 28 17.17 36.30 6.56
N LEU A 29 16.88 37.49 6.03
CA LEU A 29 15.79 38.34 6.54
C LEU A 29 14.40 37.71 6.33
N ALA A 30 14.18 37.05 5.18
CA ALA A 30 12.92 36.37 4.92
C ALA A 30 12.70 35.16 5.85
N VAL A 31 13.72 34.33 6.08
CA VAL A 31 13.65 33.19 7.00
C VAL A 31 13.44 33.68 8.44
N GLY A 32 14.18 34.71 8.89
CA GLY A 32 14.02 35.31 10.21
C GLY A 32 12.62 35.88 10.43
N GLY A 33 12.06 36.57 9.45
CA GLY A 33 10.70 37.12 9.52
C GLY A 33 9.61 36.06 9.58
N LEU A 34 9.74 35.00 8.79
CA LEU A 34 8.79 33.86 8.82
C LEU A 34 8.85 33.09 10.12
N SER A 35 10.05 32.88 10.68
CA SER A 35 10.21 32.22 11.98
C SER A 35 9.58 33.02 13.13
N TRP A 36 9.77 34.35 13.12
CA TRP A 36 9.14 35.20 14.14
C TRP A 36 7.61 35.21 14.02
N LEU A 37 7.06 35.26 12.81
CA LEU A 37 5.62 35.17 12.57
C LEU A 37 5.01 33.85 13.03
N ALA A 38 5.74 32.73 12.87
CA ALA A 38 5.31 31.42 13.33
C ALA A 38 5.23 31.37 14.88
N ILE A 39 6.25 31.88 15.58
CA ILE A 39 6.29 31.92 17.04
C ILE A 39 5.17 32.78 17.62
N THR A 40 4.86 33.92 17.01
CA THR A 40 3.80 34.82 17.52
C THR A 40 2.38 34.26 17.28
N ARG A 41 2.18 33.32 16.34
CA ARG A 41 0.88 32.69 16.09
C ARG A 41 0.60 31.47 16.97
N THR A 42 1.62 30.89 17.63
CA THR A 42 1.47 29.68 18.47
C THR A 42 1.24 29.99 19.95
N GLN A 43 1.07 31.26 20.36
CA GLN A 43 0.70 31.60 21.75
C GLN A 43 -0.79 31.25 21.93
N THR A 44 -1.06 30.03 22.36
CA THR A 44 -2.36 29.61 22.89
C THR A 44 -2.64 30.39 24.18
N PRO A 45 -3.80 31.04 24.33
CA PRO A 45 -4.15 31.69 25.60
C PRO A 45 -4.28 30.63 26.72
N PRO A 46 -3.92 30.95 27.97
CA PRO A 46 -4.05 30.02 29.07
C PRO A 46 -5.51 29.59 29.27
N PRO A 47 -5.76 28.33 29.66
CA PRO A 47 -7.11 27.83 29.87
C PRO A 47 -7.81 28.63 30.96
N THR A 48 -8.98 29.15 30.65
CA THR A 48 -9.86 29.82 31.59
C THR A 48 -10.32 28.82 32.66
N GLU A 49 -9.99 29.10 33.91
CA GLU A 49 -10.36 28.31 35.09
C GLU A 49 -11.89 28.14 35.13
N ALA A 50 -12.39 26.92 35.11
CA ALA A 50 -13.81 26.60 35.19
C ALA A 50 -14.31 26.91 36.63
N PRO A 51 -15.52 27.47 36.83
CA PRO A 51 -16.07 27.76 38.13
C PRO A 51 -16.24 26.50 38.97
N ARG A 52 -15.73 26.54 40.19
CA ARG A 52 -15.81 25.47 41.19
C ARG A 52 -17.27 25.29 41.61
N VAL A 53 -17.90 24.19 41.22
CA VAL A 53 -19.26 23.83 41.59
C VAL A 53 -19.21 23.18 42.97
N THR A 54 -19.91 23.76 43.95
CA THR A 54 -20.09 23.22 45.29
C THR A 54 -21.02 22.00 45.20
N PRO A 55 -20.69 20.83 45.79
CA PRO A 55 -21.57 19.68 45.73
C PRO A 55 -22.82 19.89 46.62
N THR A 56 -23.99 19.97 46.03
CA THR A 56 -25.27 19.83 46.69
C THR A 56 -25.62 18.35 46.75
N MET A 57 -25.79 17.79 47.93
CA MET A 57 -26.27 16.44 48.12
C MET A 57 -27.70 16.32 47.54
N GLY A 58 -27.84 15.60 46.46
CA GLY A 58 -29.08 15.29 45.79
C GLY A 58 -29.24 13.78 45.69
N VAL A 59 -30.37 13.33 46.21
CA VAL A 59 -31.05 12.04 46.14
C VAL A 59 -30.52 11.09 45.05
N GLU A 60 -30.13 9.89 45.47
CA GLU A 60 -29.76 8.78 44.58
C GLU A 60 -30.95 8.34 43.74
N THR A 61 -30.90 8.72 42.45
CA THR A 61 -31.72 8.09 41.42
C THR A 61 -30.96 6.82 40.93
N PRO A 62 -31.63 5.65 40.78
CA PRO A 62 -30.93 4.46 40.33
C PRO A 62 -30.28 4.70 38.98
N THR A 63 -28.92 4.67 38.97
CA THR A 63 -28.09 4.80 37.79
C THR A 63 -28.40 3.61 36.86
N ALA A 64 -29.00 3.90 35.73
CA ALA A 64 -29.11 2.92 34.66
C ALA A 64 -27.69 2.44 34.32
N THR A 65 -27.46 1.13 34.43
CA THR A 65 -26.21 0.49 33.98
C THR A 65 -25.98 0.89 32.53
N PRO A 66 -24.83 1.51 32.17
CA PRO A 66 -24.57 1.83 30.79
C PRO A 66 -24.59 0.53 29.99
N THR A 67 -25.53 0.41 29.06
CA THR A 67 -25.49 -0.64 28.04
C THR A 67 -24.14 -0.48 27.33
N PRO A 68 -23.31 -1.53 27.26
CA PRO A 68 -22.04 -1.44 26.55
C PRO A 68 -22.33 -0.98 25.12
N THR A 69 -21.81 0.18 24.75
CA THR A 69 -21.80 0.63 23.36
C THR A 69 -21.11 -0.48 22.57
N PRO A 70 -21.73 -1.04 21.51
CA PRO A 70 -21.07 -2.05 20.72
C PRO A 70 -19.75 -1.41 20.21
N THR A 71 -18.62 -1.92 20.68
CA THR A 71 -17.32 -1.61 20.08
C THR A 71 -17.43 -2.18 18.67
N VAL A 72 -17.49 -1.30 17.69
CA VAL A 72 -17.38 -1.70 16.28
C VAL A 72 -15.97 -2.27 16.15
N THR A 73 -15.87 -3.59 16.23
CA THR A 73 -14.65 -4.29 15.86
C THR A 73 -14.54 -4.09 14.36
N VAL A 74 -13.67 -3.18 13.92
CA VAL A 74 -13.34 -3.03 12.52
C VAL A 74 -12.77 -4.38 12.10
N ALA A 75 -13.55 -5.15 11.34
CA ALA A 75 -13.07 -6.40 10.78
C ALA A 75 -11.85 -6.06 9.91
N ALA A 76 -10.75 -6.80 10.08
CA ALA A 76 -9.59 -6.59 9.24
C ALA A 76 -10.00 -6.76 7.78
N ALA A 77 -9.76 -5.75 6.96
CA ALA A 77 -10.08 -5.75 5.52
C ALA A 77 -9.34 -6.85 4.75
N ALA A 78 -8.27 -7.36 5.35
CA ALA A 78 -7.51 -8.51 4.87
C ALA A 78 -7.07 -9.33 6.08
N GLY A 79 -7.02 -10.66 5.97
CA GLY A 79 -6.47 -11.50 7.02
C GLY A 79 -4.99 -11.16 7.28
N PRO A 80 -4.49 -11.32 8.51
CA PRO A 80 -3.11 -10.97 8.86
C PRO A 80 -2.07 -11.75 8.05
N ALA A 81 -2.44 -12.90 7.51
CA ALA A 81 -1.61 -13.74 6.65
C ALA A 81 -1.70 -13.37 5.16
N GLN A 82 -2.50 -12.38 4.77
CA GLN A 82 -2.57 -11.94 3.38
C GLN A 82 -1.17 -11.53 2.90
N ARG A 83 -0.86 -11.93 1.66
CA ARG A 83 0.42 -11.69 1.03
C ARG A 83 0.33 -10.75 -0.15
N PHE A 84 1.38 -9.96 -0.31
CA PHE A 84 1.62 -9.12 -1.47
C PHE A 84 2.93 -9.54 -2.10
N LEU A 85 2.94 -9.62 -3.41
CA LEU A 85 4.13 -9.86 -4.21
C LEU A 85 4.09 -8.91 -5.39
N ALA A 86 5.16 -8.18 -5.63
CA ALA A 86 5.24 -7.24 -6.73
C ALA A 86 6.71 -7.09 -7.17
N THR A 87 6.91 -6.67 -8.40
CA THR A 87 8.25 -6.40 -8.94
C THR A 87 8.26 -5.16 -9.80
N SER A 88 9.39 -4.47 -9.84
CA SER A 88 9.66 -3.37 -10.74
C SER A 88 11.15 -3.35 -11.08
N GLU A 89 11.48 -3.24 -12.37
CA GLU A 89 12.86 -3.15 -12.87
C GLU A 89 13.79 -4.25 -12.33
N GLY A 90 13.27 -5.48 -12.16
CA GLY A 90 14.02 -6.64 -11.68
C GLY A 90 14.21 -6.70 -10.15
N VAL A 91 13.69 -5.72 -9.42
CA VAL A 91 13.66 -5.72 -7.97
C VAL A 91 12.33 -6.28 -7.48
N TRP A 92 12.40 -7.20 -6.52
CA TRP A 92 11.26 -7.90 -5.97
C TRP A 92 10.89 -7.35 -4.59
N TRP A 93 9.60 -7.24 -4.38
CA TRP A 93 9.01 -6.83 -3.11
C TRP A 93 7.97 -7.86 -2.68
N ARG A 94 8.03 -8.28 -1.44
CA ARG A 94 7.00 -9.11 -0.84
C ARG A 94 6.60 -8.59 0.52
N ALA A 95 5.33 -8.76 0.87
CA ALA A 95 4.86 -8.38 2.19
C ALA A 95 3.81 -9.35 2.72
N THR A 96 3.82 -9.50 4.05
CA THR A 96 2.70 -10.05 4.82
C THR A 96 1.94 -8.90 5.44
N ALA A 97 0.63 -8.89 5.29
CA ALA A 97 -0.22 -7.77 5.69
C ALA A 97 -0.07 -7.36 7.15
N GLY A 98 0.00 -8.33 8.06
CA GLY A 98 -0.13 -8.07 9.48
C GLY A 98 -1.56 -7.68 9.87
N GLN A 99 -1.73 -7.27 11.11
CA GLN A 99 -2.99 -6.77 11.65
C GLN A 99 -2.70 -5.70 12.69
N CYS A 100 -3.18 -4.51 12.44
CA CYS A 100 -2.92 -3.37 13.30
C CYS A 100 -3.29 -3.66 14.75
N GLY A 101 -2.35 -3.36 15.66
CA GLY A 101 -2.50 -3.58 17.10
C GLY A 101 -2.29 -5.03 17.59
N SER A 102 -2.04 -6.01 16.70
CA SER A 102 -1.89 -7.42 17.11
C SER A 102 -0.80 -8.21 16.41
N ILE A 103 -0.67 -8.11 15.10
CA ILE A 103 0.30 -8.86 14.29
C ILE A 103 1.09 -7.90 13.44
N GLU A 104 2.41 -7.84 13.67
CA GLU A 104 3.30 -6.96 12.93
C GLU A 104 3.36 -7.39 11.45
N PRO A 105 3.26 -6.45 10.49
CA PRO A 105 3.49 -6.73 9.09
C PRO A 105 4.97 -6.97 8.83
N LEU A 106 5.28 -7.68 7.75
CA LEU A 106 6.63 -7.84 7.24
C LEU A 106 6.68 -7.32 5.81
N LEU A 107 7.66 -6.47 5.50
CA LEU A 107 7.97 -6.00 4.16
C LEU A 107 9.42 -6.33 3.84
N GLU A 108 9.64 -7.05 2.76
CA GLU A 108 10.97 -7.49 2.35
C GLU A 108 11.23 -7.14 0.88
N ARG A 109 12.50 -6.95 0.55
CA ARG A 109 12.99 -6.61 -0.76
C ARG A 109 14.14 -7.54 -1.18
N SER A 110 14.17 -7.89 -2.47
CA SER A 110 15.24 -8.69 -3.08
C SER A 110 15.72 -8.03 -4.37
N THR A 111 17.03 -8.08 -4.62
CA THR A 111 17.69 -7.61 -5.86
C THR A 111 18.34 -8.75 -6.65
N ASP A 112 18.15 -9.98 -6.22
CA ASP A 112 18.79 -11.19 -6.77
C ASP A 112 17.75 -12.25 -7.19
N ALA A 113 16.62 -11.78 -7.73
CA ALA A 113 15.50 -12.61 -8.17
C ALA A 113 14.93 -13.51 -7.06
N GLY A 114 14.88 -13.01 -5.83
CA GLY A 114 14.29 -13.70 -4.68
C GLY A 114 15.19 -14.76 -4.02
N GLN A 115 16.49 -14.78 -4.35
CA GLN A 115 17.43 -15.71 -3.69
C GLN A 115 17.72 -15.27 -2.26
N THR A 116 17.82 -13.94 -2.04
CA THR A 116 17.95 -13.36 -0.69
C THR A 116 16.92 -12.23 -0.50
N TRP A 117 16.47 -12.06 0.74
CA TRP A 117 15.48 -11.07 1.12
C TRP A 117 16.00 -10.22 2.26
N SER A 118 15.85 -8.90 2.12
CA SER A 118 16.20 -7.92 3.15
C SER A 118 14.91 -7.34 3.74
N ASP A 119 14.81 -7.35 5.06
CA ASP A 119 13.69 -6.73 5.79
C ASP A 119 13.82 -5.19 5.72
N VAL A 120 12.82 -4.56 5.13
CA VAL A 120 12.69 -3.11 4.96
C VAL A 120 11.40 -2.57 5.59
N THR A 121 10.84 -3.32 6.54
CA THR A 121 9.61 -2.93 7.25
C THR A 121 9.81 -1.62 8.00
N PRO A 122 8.99 -0.57 7.76
CA PRO A 122 9.17 0.73 8.40
C PRO A 122 8.65 0.76 9.85
N ARG A 123 9.25 -0.05 10.73
CA ARG A 123 8.89 -0.15 12.16
C ARG A 123 9.03 1.17 12.90
N TYR A 124 9.98 2.02 12.49
CA TYR A 124 10.21 3.34 13.06
C TYR A 124 9.03 4.31 12.88
N LEU A 125 8.10 4.01 11.95
CA LEU A 125 6.87 4.76 11.73
C LEU A 125 5.65 4.11 12.43
N GLY A 126 5.83 2.95 13.08
CA GLY A 126 4.74 2.23 13.72
C GLY A 126 3.75 1.62 12.71
N ILE A 127 4.26 1.03 11.62
CA ILE A 127 3.40 0.34 10.66
C ILE A 127 2.66 -0.81 11.36
N GLY A 128 1.34 -0.87 11.19
CA GLY A 128 0.48 -1.87 11.82
C GLY A 128 -0.12 -2.88 10.84
N GLN A 129 -0.43 -2.45 9.61
CA GLN A 129 -1.01 -3.34 8.60
C GLN A 129 -0.75 -2.78 7.19
N ILE A 130 -0.40 -3.64 6.24
CA ILE A 130 -0.26 -3.29 4.82
C ILE A 130 -1.56 -3.67 4.10
N LEU A 131 -2.14 -2.74 3.34
CA LEU A 131 -3.38 -2.90 2.58
C LEU A 131 -3.15 -2.96 1.07
N SER A 132 -2.10 -2.30 0.58
CA SER A 132 -1.63 -2.41 -0.81
C SER A 132 -0.12 -2.17 -0.88
N LEU A 133 0.53 -2.72 -1.91
CA LEU A 133 1.95 -2.57 -2.19
C LEU A 133 2.15 -2.47 -3.70
N SER A 134 2.81 -1.41 -4.16
CA SER A 134 3.03 -1.14 -5.58
C SER A 134 4.39 -0.48 -5.80
N PRO A 135 5.47 -1.23 -6.05
CA PRO A 135 6.73 -0.68 -6.54
C PRO A 135 6.56 -0.17 -7.97
N TYR A 136 7.24 0.92 -8.33
CA TYR A 136 7.17 1.54 -9.66
C TYR A 136 8.54 1.86 -10.26
N ALA A 137 9.61 1.70 -9.49
CA ALA A 137 11.00 1.72 -9.96
C ALA A 137 11.86 0.81 -9.06
N ALA A 138 13.12 0.63 -9.39
CA ALA A 138 14.03 -0.26 -8.65
C ALA A 138 14.14 0.12 -7.16
N ASP A 139 14.26 1.42 -6.87
CA ASP A 139 14.43 1.97 -5.52
C ASP A 139 13.16 2.62 -4.95
N GLN A 140 12.06 2.62 -5.71
CA GLN A 140 10.87 3.38 -5.41
C GLN A 140 9.63 2.51 -5.29
N GLY A 141 8.77 2.83 -4.33
CA GLY A 141 7.53 2.13 -4.12
C GLY A 141 6.53 2.95 -3.32
N GLN A 142 5.30 2.51 -3.40
CA GLN A 142 4.19 3.06 -2.63
C GLN A 142 3.39 1.95 -1.96
N MET A 143 2.76 2.27 -0.86
CA MET A 143 1.85 1.37 -0.15
C MET A 143 0.72 2.16 0.50
N VAL A 144 -0.39 1.50 0.73
CA VAL A 144 -1.43 1.94 1.67
C VAL A 144 -1.30 1.08 2.92
N ALA A 145 -1.27 1.72 4.07
CA ALA A 145 -1.08 1.04 5.34
C ALA A 145 -1.86 1.70 6.48
N LEU A 146 -2.13 0.93 7.53
CA LEU A 146 -2.57 1.42 8.82
C LEU A 146 -1.34 1.70 9.69
N MET A 147 -1.24 2.93 10.21
CA MET A 147 -0.05 3.44 10.88
C MET A 147 -0.35 3.86 12.32
N GLY A 148 0.66 3.71 13.19
CA GLY A 148 0.59 4.12 14.59
C GLY A 148 -0.35 3.27 15.44
N ALA A 149 -0.43 3.61 16.73
CA ALA A 149 -1.29 2.90 17.69
C ALA A 149 -2.79 3.03 17.39
N ASP A 150 -3.18 4.12 16.72
CA ASP A 150 -4.57 4.42 16.37
C ASP A 150 -4.98 3.79 15.02
N CYS A 151 -4.11 3.01 14.39
CA CYS A 151 -4.37 2.37 13.09
C CYS A 151 -4.87 3.36 12.03
N THR A 152 -4.22 4.52 11.93
CA THR A 152 -4.62 5.57 10.98
C THR A 152 -4.26 5.17 9.55
N LEU A 153 -5.22 5.24 8.64
CA LEU A 153 -5.04 4.94 7.23
C LEU A 153 -4.14 6.00 6.57
N GLN A 154 -3.05 5.58 5.96
CA GLN A 154 -2.10 6.46 5.28
C GLN A 154 -1.61 5.88 3.96
N GLY A 155 -1.40 6.75 2.97
CA GLY A 155 -0.59 6.45 1.80
C GLY A 155 0.86 6.78 2.11
N MET A 156 1.76 5.88 1.74
CA MET A 156 3.19 5.98 2.01
C MET A 156 3.98 5.78 0.72
N ARG A 157 5.10 6.47 0.58
CA ARG A 157 6.04 6.23 -0.52
C ARG A 157 7.48 6.20 -0.05
N THR A 158 8.31 5.53 -0.82
CA THR A 158 9.77 5.47 -0.63
C THR A 158 10.50 5.78 -1.93
N PHE A 159 11.68 6.39 -1.82
CA PHE A 159 12.67 6.61 -2.88
C PHE A 159 14.05 6.07 -2.49
N THR A 160 14.11 5.22 -1.48
CA THR A 160 15.33 4.78 -0.82
C THR A 160 15.33 3.28 -0.56
N ASP A 161 14.96 2.47 -1.56
CA ASP A 161 14.97 1.01 -1.43
C ASP A 161 14.10 0.48 -0.28
N GLY A 162 13.07 1.23 0.14
CA GLY A 162 12.24 0.89 1.30
C GLY A 162 12.84 1.21 2.67
N GLN A 163 14.04 1.81 2.72
CA GLN A 163 14.69 2.15 4.00
C GLN A 163 13.98 3.32 4.71
N PHE A 164 13.53 4.30 3.92
CA PHE A 164 12.78 5.44 4.45
C PHE A 164 11.47 5.61 3.69
N TRP A 165 10.40 5.77 4.47
CA TRP A 165 9.06 5.98 3.97
C TRP A 165 8.55 7.33 4.45
N GLU A 166 7.81 8.02 3.61
CA GLU A 166 7.16 9.28 3.95
C GLU A 166 5.66 9.22 3.66
N PRO A 167 4.82 9.87 4.48
CA PRO A 167 3.40 9.99 4.19
C PRO A 167 3.16 10.79 2.90
N ASN A 168 2.23 10.31 2.08
CA ASN A 168 1.79 10.99 0.87
C ASN A 168 0.29 10.75 0.64
N GLY A 169 -0.52 11.81 0.77
CA GLY A 169 -1.97 11.73 0.64
C GLY A 169 -2.45 11.33 -0.76
N ASP A 170 -1.69 11.65 -1.82
CA ASP A 170 -2.07 11.32 -3.20
C ASP A 170 -2.06 9.80 -3.45
N ILE A 171 -1.28 9.04 -2.65
CA ILE A 171 -1.25 7.59 -2.74
C ILE A 171 -2.60 6.97 -2.39
N LEU A 172 -3.32 7.50 -1.41
CA LEU A 172 -4.66 7.02 -1.07
C LEU A 172 -5.63 7.18 -2.23
N ALA A 173 -5.59 8.33 -2.91
CA ALA A 173 -6.46 8.64 -4.04
C ALA A 173 -6.12 7.82 -5.30
N SER A 174 -4.88 7.37 -5.44
CA SER A 174 -4.39 6.62 -6.61
C SER A 174 -4.29 5.12 -6.40
N SER A 175 -4.57 4.62 -5.19
CA SER A 175 -4.42 3.20 -4.85
C SER A 175 -5.75 2.45 -4.83
N THR A 176 -5.64 1.12 -5.00
CA THR A 176 -6.77 0.20 -4.83
C THR A 176 -6.53 -0.66 -3.59
N TYR A 177 -7.51 -0.68 -2.69
CA TYR A 177 -7.47 -1.46 -1.44
C TYR A 177 -8.89 -1.74 -0.92
N ILE A 178 -9.02 -2.72 -0.02
CA ILE A 178 -10.26 -2.94 0.72
C ILE A 178 -10.30 -1.91 1.85
N ASP A 179 -11.42 -1.19 1.98
CA ASP A 179 -11.58 -0.14 3.00
C ASP A 179 -11.55 -0.74 4.41
N PRO A 180 -10.58 -0.40 5.27
CA PRO A 180 -10.53 -0.93 6.63
C PRO A 180 -11.70 -0.48 7.51
N ALA A 181 -12.35 0.63 7.17
CA ALA A 181 -13.55 1.12 7.89
C ALA A 181 -14.84 0.46 7.40
N ASN A 182 -14.86 -0.03 6.15
CA ASN A 182 -15.97 -0.76 5.56
C ASN A 182 -15.43 -1.95 4.74
N PRO A 183 -15.20 -3.12 5.34
CA PRO A 183 -14.60 -4.27 4.65
C PRO A 183 -15.40 -4.82 3.46
N LEU A 184 -16.61 -4.32 3.24
CA LEU A 184 -17.43 -4.65 2.07
C LEU A 184 -17.18 -3.70 0.89
N ALA A 185 -16.34 -2.69 1.08
CA ALA A 185 -16.04 -1.69 0.07
C ALA A 185 -14.62 -1.85 -0.48
N VAL A 186 -14.49 -1.72 -1.79
CA VAL A 186 -13.21 -1.64 -2.51
C VAL A 186 -13.02 -0.21 -2.95
N VAL A 187 -11.99 0.44 -2.42
CA VAL A 187 -11.57 1.78 -2.84
C VAL A 187 -10.71 1.65 -4.09
N THR A 188 -10.99 2.49 -5.08
CA THR A 188 -10.23 2.57 -6.34
C THR A 188 -10.00 4.03 -6.70
N PRO A 189 -9.09 4.35 -7.62
CA PRO A 189 -8.91 5.73 -8.12
C PRO A 189 -10.17 6.33 -8.77
N ALA A 190 -11.07 5.49 -9.28
CA ALA A 190 -12.34 5.92 -9.89
C ALA A 190 -13.47 6.12 -8.88
N GLY A 191 -13.29 5.67 -7.63
CA GLY A 191 -14.29 5.73 -6.56
C GLY A 191 -14.36 4.45 -5.75
N THR A 192 -15.41 4.32 -4.95
CA THR A 192 -15.65 3.15 -4.09
C THR A 192 -16.69 2.24 -4.71
N LEU A 193 -16.41 0.94 -4.76
CA LEU A 193 -17.33 -0.10 -5.20
C LEU A 193 -17.73 -0.99 -4.02
N ASP A 194 -18.98 -1.39 -3.94
CA ASP A 194 -19.38 -2.48 -3.06
C ASP A 194 -18.79 -3.79 -3.59
N ALA A 195 -18.15 -4.57 -2.70
CA ALA A 195 -17.60 -5.86 -3.09
C ALA A 195 -18.71 -6.82 -3.54
N PRO A 196 -18.43 -7.74 -4.47
CA PRO A 196 -19.45 -8.69 -4.95
C PRO A 196 -19.81 -9.77 -3.92
N CYS A 197 -19.21 -9.72 -2.72
CA CYS A 197 -19.40 -10.67 -1.64
C CYS A 197 -19.31 -10.01 -0.25
N GLY A 198 -19.77 -10.73 0.76
CA GLY A 198 -19.78 -10.24 2.15
C GLY A 198 -18.42 -10.22 2.86
N ALA A 199 -17.34 -10.75 2.25
CA ALA A 199 -16.02 -10.78 2.86
C ALA A 199 -14.92 -10.93 1.78
N PRO A 200 -14.54 -9.86 1.07
CA PRO A 200 -13.42 -9.88 0.15
C PRO A 200 -12.11 -10.09 0.93
N THR A 201 -11.23 -10.94 0.42
CA THR A 201 -9.98 -11.31 1.09
C THR A 201 -8.73 -10.80 0.39
N GLY A 202 -8.85 -10.29 -0.83
CA GLY A 202 -7.76 -9.72 -1.58
C GLY A 202 -8.25 -8.90 -2.77
N VAL A 203 -7.58 -7.82 -3.07
CA VAL A 203 -7.86 -6.96 -4.22
C VAL A 203 -6.57 -6.60 -4.93
N ARG A 204 -6.59 -6.57 -6.26
CA ARG A 204 -5.51 -6.05 -7.11
C ARG A 204 -6.11 -5.26 -8.26
N ALA A 205 -5.32 -4.32 -8.80
CA ALA A 205 -5.75 -3.51 -9.92
C ALA A 205 -4.60 -3.22 -10.89
N GLY A 206 -4.95 -3.02 -12.16
CA GLY A 206 -4.06 -2.60 -13.24
C GLY A 206 -4.88 -2.13 -14.43
N ASP A 207 -4.46 -1.07 -15.10
CA ASP A 207 -5.07 -0.47 -16.30
C ASP A 207 -6.62 -0.42 -16.31
N GLY A 208 -7.18 0.15 -15.24
CA GLY A 208 -8.64 0.28 -15.10
C GLY A 208 -9.38 -1.00 -14.71
N THR A 209 -8.71 -2.15 -14.69
CA THR A 209 -9.27 -3.41 -14.18
C THR A 209 -9.01 -3.54 -12.69
N THR A 210 -10.04 -3.85 -11.93
CA THR A 210 -9.96 -4.23 -10.52
C THR A 210 -10.43 -5.66 -10.35
N ALA A 211 -9.67 -6.50 -9.68
CA ALA A 211 -10.04 -7.88 -9.39
C ALA A 211 -10.04 -8.17 -7.90
N VAL A 212 -11.00 -8.96 -7.42
CA VAL A 212 -11.22 -9.26 -6.02
C VAL A 212 -11.43 -10.75 -5.79
N ILE A 213 -10.93 -11.25 -4.66
CA ILE A 213 -11.16 -12.63 -4.19
C ILE A 213 -12.30 -12.63 -3.18
N CYS A 214 -13.25 -13.52 -3.38
CA CYS A 214 -14.42 -13.74 -2.56
C CYS A 214 -14.50 -15.20 -2.12
N GLY A 215 -13.99 -15.51 -0.93
CA GLY A 215 -13.83 -16.91 -0.51
C GLY A 215 -12.82 -17.64 -1.40
N SER A 216 -13.30 -18.56 -2.24
CA SER A 216 -12.50 -19.29 -3.24
C SER A 216 -12.79 -18.87 -4.68
N ASP A 217 -13.63 -17.88 -4.89
CA ASP A 217 -13.98 -17.36 -6.21
C ASP A 217 -13.35 -16.01 -6.45
N ALA A 218 -13.27 -15.59 -7.70
CA ALA A 218 -12.77 -14.27 -8.05
C ALA A 218 -13.70 -13.56 -9.04
N SER A 219 -13.76 -12.24 -8.93
CA SER A 219 -14.51 -11.37 -9.82
C SER A 219 -13.65 -10.20 -10.25
N GLN A 220 -13.96 -9.61 -11.39
CA GLN A 220 -13.32 -8.41 -11.90
C GLN A 220 -14.33 -7.32 -12.27
N SER A 221 -13.88 -6.08 -12.24
CA SER A 221 -14.58 -4.90 -12.74
C SER A 221 -13.64 -4.14 -13.68
N THR A 222 -14.14 -3.77 -14.86
CA THR A 222 -13.40 -2.98 -15.87
C THR A 222 -14.02 -1.60 -16.10
N ASP A 223 -15.13 -1.33 -15.45
CA ASP A 223 -15.91 -0.09 -15.59
C ASP A 223 -16.03 0.68 -14.25
N ALA A 224 -15.38 0.17 -13.19
CA ALA A 224 -15.48 0.66 -11.82
C ALA A 224 -16.93 0.80 -11.32
N ALA A 225 -17.85 -0.02 -11.82
CA ALA A 225 -19.27 0.00 -11.47
C ALA A 225 -19.86 -1.40 -11.27
N THR A 226 -19.49 -2.36 -12.10
CA THR A 226 -20.09 -3.70 -12.10
C THR A 226 -19.02 -4.79 -11.96
N TRP A 227 -19.39 -5.88 -11.27
CA TRP A 227 -18.52 -7.04 -11.11
C TRP A 227 -18.95 -8.18 -12.03
N SER A 228 -17.97 -8.79 -12.69
CA SER A 228 -18.14 -9.98 -13.50
C SER A 228 -17.31 -11.13 -12.90
N PRO A 229 -17.91 -12.31 -12.63
CA PRO A 229 -17.17 -13.44 -12.12
C PRO A 229 -16.15 -13.94 -13.14
N LEU A 230 -14.96 -14.35 -12.69
CA LEU A 230 -13.94 -14.96 -13.53
C LEU A 230 -14.27 -16.42 -13.92
N GLY A 231 -15.26 -17.03 -13.25
CA GLY A 231 -15.65 -18.43 -13.51
C GLY A 231 -14.60 -19.46 -13.10
N GLN A 232 -13.71 -19.09 -12.17
CA GLN A 232 -12.64 -19.93 -11.66
C GLN A 232 -12.86 -20.18 -10.18
N ALA A 233 -12.85 -21.42 -9.75
CA ALA A 233 -12.94 -21.83 -8.35
C ALA A 233 -11.55 -22.15 -7.78
N GLY A 234 -11.42 -22.14 -6.45
CA GLY A 234 -10.18 -22.46 -5.75
C GLY A 234 -9.12 -21.36 -5.81
N VAL A 235 -9.51 -20.13 -6.12
CA VAL A 235 -8.58 -18.98 -6.21
C VAL A 235 -8.02 -18.65 -4.84
N LEU A 236 -6.69 -18.66 -4.71
CA LEU A 236 -5.93 -18.35 -3.51
C LEU A 236 -5.26 -16.99 -3.59
N ALA A 237 -4.83 -16.60 -4.79
CA ALA A 237 -4.24 -15.29 -5.06
C ALA A 237 -4.54 -14.86 -6.49
N LEU A 238 -4.47 -13.56 -6.73
CA LEU A 238 -4.57 -12.99 -8.07
C LEU A 238 -3.64 -11.78 -8.23
N THR A 239 -3.32 -11.46 -9.46
CA THR A 239 -2.67 -10.21 -9.86
C THR A 239 -3.36 -9.65 -11.10
N VAL A 240 -3.19 -8.36 -11.33
CA VAL A 240 -3.65 -7.68 -12.54
C VAL A 240 -2.43 -7.04 -13.18
N SER A 241 -2.17 -7.37 -14.43
CA SER A 241 -1.06 -6.79 -15.20
C SER A 241 -1.28 -5.34 -15.59
N GLY A 242 -0.24 -4.69 -16.10
CA GLY A 242 -0.30 -3.31 -16.57
C GLY A 242 -1.24 -3.09 -17.77
N ASP A 243 -1.65 -4.16 -18.47
CA ASP A 243 -2.62 -4.14 -19.55
C ASP A 243 -4.03 -4.62 -19.11
N GLY A 244 -4.26 -4.75 -17.80
CA GLY A 244 -5.55 -5.09 -17.23
C GLY A 244 -5.92 -6.58 -17.26
N GLN A 245 -4.98 -7.48 -17.61
CA GLN A 245 -5.23 -8.92 -17.60
C GLN A 245 -5.14 -9.49 -16.19
N VAL A 246 -6.08 -10.37 -15.84
CA VAL A 246 -6.10 -11.03 -14.52
C VAL A 246 -5.43 -12.40 -14.62
N THR A 247 -4.42 -12.61 -13.79
CA THR A 247 -3.77 -13.91 -13.55
C THR A 247 -4.13 -14.40 -12.15
N THR A 248 -4.51 -15.68 -12.05
CA THR A 248 -4.90 -16.29 -10.77
C THR A 248 -3.98 -17.45 -10.42
N ALA A 249 -3.69 -17.59 -9.12
CA ALA A 249 -3.09 -18.80 -8.55
C ALA A 249 -4.18 -19.53 -7.75
N ARG A 250 -4.44 -20.79 -8.08
CA ARG A 250 -5.57 -21.55 -7.53
C ARG A 250 -5.22 -23.00 -7.22
N ALA A 251 -5.92 -23.55 -6.25
CA ALA A 251 -5.91 -24.97 -5.98
C ALA A 251 -6.91 -25.67 -6.92
N ASP A 252 -6.44 -26.64 -7.70
CA ASP A 252 -7.27 -27.45 -8.59
C ASP A 252 -6.69 -28.87 -8.67
N ALA A 253 -6.99 -29.67 -7.66
CA ALA A 253 -6.46 -31.02 -7.52
C ALA A 253 -6.81 -31.98 -8.68
N ALA A 254 -7.81 -31.63 -9.50
CA ALA A 254 -8.15 -32.41 -10.68
C ALA A 254 -7.17 -32.15 -11.84
N SER A 255 -6.60 -30.97 -11.91
CA SER A 255 -5.74 -30.52 -13.02
C SER A 255 -4.27 -30.38 -12.62
N CYS A 256 -3.97 -30.22 -11.32
CA CYS A 256 -2.61 -29.94 -10.83
C CYS A 256 -2.43 -30.42 -9.39
N ASP A 257 -1.42 -31.26 -9.16
CA ASP A 257 -0.97 -31.61 -7.80
C ASP A 257 -0.03 -30.51 -7.30
N GLY A 258 -0.62 -29.38 -6.91
CA GLY A 258 0.07 -28.16 -6.48
C GLY A 258 -0.73 -26.90 -6.86
N MET A 259 -0.04 -25.89 -7.35
CA MET A 259 -0.63 -24.61 -7.71
C MET A 259 -0.87 -24.52 -9.22
N LEU A 260 -2.11 -24.29 -9.62
CA LEU A 260 -2.45 -23.97 -11.00
C LEU A 260 -2.45 -22.43 -11.18
N VAL A 261 -1.53 -21.93 -11.99
CA VAL A 261 -1.50 -20.53 -12.39
C VAL A 261 -2.22 -20.39 -13.72
N ALA A 262 -3.31 -19.63 -13.72
CA ALA A 262 -4.16 -19.44 -14.90
C ALA A 262 -4.07 -17.97 -15.37
N GLU A 263 -3.69 -17.82 -16.63
CA GLU A 263 -3.65 -16.59 -17.41
C GLU A 263 -4.75 -16.63 -18.48
N PRO A 264 -5.11 -15.52 -19.10
CA PRO A 264 -6.03 -15.52 -20.23
C PRO A 264 -5.56 -16.45 -21.36
N GLY A 265 -6.29 -17.55 -21.57
CA GLY A 265 -5.99 -18.54 -22.63
C GLY A 265 -4.88 -19.55 -22.30
N ALA A 266 -4.27 -19.53 -21.13
CA ALA A 266 -3.24 -20.47 -20.70
C ALA A 266 -3.38 -20.84 -19.22
N ALA A 267 -2.89 -22.03 -18.88
CA ALA A 267 -2.76 -22.45 -17.48
C ALA A 267 -1.51 -23.30 -17.30
N THR A 268 -0.74 -23.02 -16.27
CA THR A 268 0.51 -23.73 -15.95
C THR A 268 0.41 -24.35 -14.57
N CYS A 269 0.71 -25.64 -14.47
CA CYS A 269 0.78 -26.34 -13.18
C CYS A 269 2.18 -26.22 -12.60
N ILE A 270 2.28 -25.73 -11.36
CA ILE A 270 3.50 -25.76 -10.55
C ILE A 270 3.32 -26.87 -9.51
N PRO A 271 3.91 -28.04 -9.72
CA PRO A 271 3.69 -29.18 -8.84
C PRO A 271 4.31 -28.95 -7.46
N SER A 272 3.76 -29.61 -6.46
CA SER A 272 4.29 -29.65 -5.08
C SER A 272 4.35 -28.28 -4.36
N ILE A 273 3.67 -27.27 -4.86
CA ILE A 273 3.50 -25.99 -4.15
C ILE A 273 2.34 -26.13 -3.15
N PRO A 274 2.53 -25.72 -1.88
CA PRO A 274 1.47 -25.80 -0.88
C PRO A 274 0.28 -24.90 -1.26
N THR A 275 -0.93 -25.47 -1.22
CA THR A 275 -2.19 -24.78 -1.50
C THR A 275 -2.98 -24.43 -0.23
N ASP A 276 -2.50 -24.90 0.92
CA ASP A 276 -3.04 -24.62 2.27
C ASP A 276 -2.30 -23.48 3.00
N ALA A 277 -1.23 -22.98 2.41
CA ALA A 277 -0.47 -21.82 2.92
C ALA A 277 -0.97 -20.51 2.27
N PRO A 278 -0.71 -19.35 2.90
CA PRO A 278 -0.92 -18.04 2.24
C PRO A 278 -0.15 -17.94 0.93
N VAL A 279 -0.79 -17.36 -0.08
CA VAL A 279 -0.27 -17.26 -1.46
C VAL A 279 -0.28 -15.81 -1.93
N ALA A 280 0.73 -15.45 -2.71
CA ALA A 280 0.70 -14.29 -3.59
C ALA A 280 1.21 -14.68 -4.99
N VAL A 281 0.72 -14.02 -6.01
CA VAL A 281 1.14 -14.16 -7.40
C VAL A 281 1.38 -12.78 -7.99
N THR A 282 2.37 -12.66 -8.86
CA THR A 282 2.62 -11.48 -9.69
C THR A 282 3.26 -11.88 -11.01
N LEU A 283 3.32 -10.95 -11.95
CA LEU A 283 4.03 -11.10 -13.21
C LEU A 283 5.35 -10.34 -13.13
N ASP A 284 6.41 -10.89 -13.71
CA ASP A 284 7.65 -10.14 -13.92
C ASP A 284 7.57 -9.19 -15.12
N GLY A 285 8.66 -8.48 -15.43
CA GLY A 285 8.72 -7.56 -16.57
C GLY A 285 8.61 -8.23 -17.95
N GLU A 286 8.72 -9.55 -18.03
CA GLU A 286 8.53 -10.37 -19.23
C GLU A 286 7.13 -11.01 -19.27
N GLY A 287 6.28 -10.75 -18.29
CA GLY A 287 4.95 -11.33 -18.15
C GLY A 287 4.96 -12.76 -17.61
N VAL A 288 6.07 -13.24 -17.03
CA VAL A 288 6.15 -14.57 -16.42
C VAL A 288 5.54 -14.55 -15.04
N PRO A 289 4.59 -15.43 -14.72
CA PRO A 289 4.05 -15.54 -13.38
C PRO A 289 5.06 -16.09 -12.39
N TRP A 290 5.08 -15.45 -11.21
CA TRP A 290 5.82 -15.86 -10.04
C TRP A 290 4.87 -16.05 -8.87
N VAL A 291 5.08 -17.11 -8.11
CA VAL A 291 4.26 -17.49 -6.95
C VAL A 291 5.10 -17.52 -5.69
N TRP A 292 4.56 -16.94 -4.63
CA TRP A 292 5.07 -17.07 -3.27
C TRP A 292 4.01 -17.75 -2.40
N ALA A 293 4.26 -19.03 -2.05
CA ALA A 293 3.36 -19.85 -1.24
C ALA A 293 4.13 -20.53 -0.09
N GLY A 294 3.71 -20.36 1.15
CA GLY A 294 4.51 -20.79 2.29
C GLY A 294 5.90 -20.16 2.27
N ASP A 295 6.94 -20.98 2.31
CA ASP A 295 8.35 -20.55 2.18
C ASP A 295 8.87 -20.64 0.75
N THR A 296 8.04 -21.10 -0.18
CA THR A 296 8.43 -21.34 -1.58
C THR A 296 8.20 -20.10 -2.42
N PHE A 297 9.22 -19.70 -3.19
CA PHE A 297 9.16 -18.62 -4.17
C PHE A 297 9.68 -19.13 -5.51
N VAL A 298 8.83 -19.23 -6.51
CA VAL A 298 9.16 -19.86 -7.80
C VAL A 298 8.44 -19.17 -8.95
N SER A 299 9.00 -19.31 -10.18
CA SER A 299 8.35 -18.94 -11.42
C SER A 299 7.66 -20.14 -12.07
N THR A 300 6.80 -19.86 -13.04
CA THR A 300 6.17 -20.88 -13.88
C THR A 300 7.07 -21.40 -15.00
N ARG A 301 8.28 -20.88 -15.16
CA ARG A 301 9.31 -21.33 -16.11
C ARG A 301 10.30 -22.29 -15.49
#